data_ff7bed1994592ab0f901d7607e5d3c3b
#
_entry.id   ff7bed1994592ab0f901d7607e5d3c3b
#
_cell.length_a   1.000
_cell.length_b   1.000
_cell.length_c   1.000
_cell.angle_alpha   90.00
_cell.angle_beta   90.00
_cell.angle_gamma   90.00
#
_symmetry.space_group_name_H-M   'P 1'
#
loop_
_entity.id
_entity.type
_entity.pdbx_description
1 polymer ?
#
loop_
_entity_poly.entity_id
_entity_poly.type
_entity_poly.pdbx_seq_one_letter_code
_entity_poly.pdbx_strand_id
1 'polypeptide(L)'
;MQMNRRLFGLGLGSLGLAACSRSVTARMSTAEPEGLPADLLPASNRAYDAWVVSFRERAMGQGITSATLNTAFQGAGFLPGVVTRDQNQTEFRRTLEDYLAIAASDERVEKGRAAYARHRRTLFAIEENTGVDAKIVTAIWGLESYYGERQGLIPVISATSTLAFEGRRGRYFERELIAALRIVQNGDIQASRMTGSWAGAMGHTQCMPTVFQEYAVDFTGDGRRDIWSEDPSDALATTAAYLERHGWVRGMSWGRELVSGSPSGTVIQPQAGGPQFDTTRNFRVIKRYNPSEAYALGVGHLADRIGGAGPLRGSFPPDANGLTKNDRIALQERLTARGFDTQGADGVIGSNTESAISAYQASRGLPVTGTPSQALLQSLR
;
A
#
# COMPACT_ATOMS: atom_id res chain seq x y z
N MET A 1 11.34 -14.60 17.29
CA MET A 1 11.52 -13.14 17.42
C MET A 1 10.65 -12.51 16.35
N GLN A 2 9.44 -12.06 16.74
CA GLN A 2 8.46 -11.50 15.81
C GLN A 2 8.94 -10.11 15.37
N MET A 3 9.15 -9.97 14.07
CA MET A 3 9.57 -8.71 13.48
C MET A 3 8.34 -8.01 12.93
N ASN A 4 7.99 -6.87 13.52
CA ASN A 4 6.88 -6.03 13.08
C ASN A 4 7.14 -5.50 11.66
N ARG A 5 6.36 -5.98 10.70
CA ARG A 5 6.17 -5.31 9.41
C ARG A 5 5.31 -4.09 9.67
N ARG A 6 5.95 -2.94 9.82
CA ARG A 6 5.23 -1.67 9.99
C ARG A 6 4.63 -1.25 8.64
N LEU A 7 3.40 -0.76 8.72
CA LEU A 7 2.56 -0.26 7.63
C LEU A 7 3.33 0.58 6.60
N PHE A 8 3.21 0.19 5.35
CA PHE A 8 3.55 1.03 4.21
C PHE A 8 2.36 1.93 3.91
N GLY A 9 2.40 3.16 4.43
CA GLY A 9 1.45 4.19 4.05
C GLY A 9 1.85 4.79 2.71
N LEU A 10 0.96 4.78 1.76
CA LEU A 10 1.07 5.48 0.48
C LEU A 10 1.15 6.99 0.73
N GLY A 11 2.34 7.57 0.60
CA GLY A 11 2.54 9.02 0.64
C GLY A 11 2.32 9.62 -0.74
N LEU A 12 1.24 10.34 -0.94
CA LEU A 12 1.04 11.26 -2.07
C LEU A 12 1.73 12.59 -1.73
N GLY A 13 2.87 12.86 -2.36
CA GLY A 13 3.49 14.18 -2.32
C GLY A 13 2.91 15.06 -3.44
N SER A 14 2.25 16.13 -3.08
CA SER A 14 1.84 17.20 -4.00
C SER A 14 2.88 18.29 -4.03
N LEU A 15 3.45 18.57 -5.21
CA LEU A 15 4.24 19.76 -5.51
C LEU A 15 3.31 20.84 -6.05
N GLY A 16 3.30 21.99 -5.38
CA GLY A 16 2.62 23.20 -5.86
C GLY A 16 3.40 23.88 -6.97
N LEU A 17 2.69 24.37 -7.99
CA LEU A 17 3.19 25.33 -8.97
C LEU A 17 2.18 26.47 -9.17
N ALA A 18 2.73 27.68 -9.22
CA ALA A 18 2.05 28.94 -9.32
C ALA A 18 1.34 29.15 -10.66
N ALA A 19 0.25 29.92 -10.60
CA ALA A 19 -0.66 30.23 -11.68
C ALA A 19 -0.09 31.24 -12.69
N CYS A 20 -0.44 31.03 -13.97
CA CYS A 20 -0.76 32.06 -14.94
C CYS A 20 -1.85 31.55 -15.89
N SER A 21 -2.93 32.32 -15.94
CA SER A 21 -4.12 32.06 -16.72
C SER A 21 -3.90 32.18 -18.23
N ARG A 22 -4.43 31.18 -19.01
CA ARG A 22 -5.01 31.41 -20.36
C ARG A 22 -5.81 30.17 -20.82
N SER A 23 -7.03 30.46 -21.20
CA SER A 23 -7.98 29.78 -22.12
C SER A 23 -7.90 28.26 -22.35
N VAL A 24 -9.00 27.62 -21.98
CA VAL A 24 -9.37 26.22 -22.10
C VAL A 24 -9.54 25.79 -23.55
N THR A 25 -8.78 24.79 -23.96
CA THR A 25 -9.20 23.78 -24.91
C THR A 25 -8.84 22.42 -24.27
N ALA A 26 -9.87 21.64 -23.98
CA ALA A 26 -9.72 20.33 -23.40
C ALA A 26 -8.94 19.41 -24.36
N ARG A 27 -7.65 19.21 -24.10
CA ARG A 27 -6.90 18.05 -24.60
C ARG A 27 -6.83 17.05 -23.46
N MET A 28 -7.38 15.87 -23.69
CA MET A 28 -7.07 14.70 -22.88
C MET A 28 -5.54 14.54 -22.86
N SER A 29 -4.93 14.94 -21.76
CA SER A 29 -3.51 14.71 -21.51
C SER A 29 -3.35 13.24 -21.18
N THR A 30 -2.81 12.47 -22.11
CA THR A 30 -2.12 11.23 -21.78
C THR A 30 -0.90 11.66 -21.00
N ALA A 31 -0.96 11.55 -19.67
CA ALA A 31 0.20 11.76 -18.81
C ALA A 31 1.23 10.69 -19.19
N GLU A 32 2.34 11.13 -19.77
CA GLU A 32 3.55 10.30 -19.85
C GLU A 32 3.92 9.89 -18.42
N PRO A 33 4.46 8.67 -18.21
CA PRO A 33 4.90 8.27 -16.88
C PRO A 33 5.98 9.26 -16.43
N GLU A 34 5.65 10.07 -15.42
CA GLU A 34 6.63 10.95 -14.78
C GLU A 34 7.80 10.10 -14.32
N GLY A 35 9.02 10.47 -14.71
CA GLY A 35 10.24 9.82 -14.25
C GLY A 35 10.34 9.82 -12.72
N LEU A 36 11.17 8.95 -12.15
CA LEU A 36 11.41 8.93 -10.71
C LEU A 36 11.82 10.33 -10.20
N PRO A 37 11.35 10.74 -9.02
CA PRO A 37 11.84 11.94 -8.35
C PRO A 37 13.37 11.95 -8.24
N ALA A 38 13.99 13.13 -8.33
CA ALA A 38 15.45 13.24 -8.36
C ALA A 38 16.15 12.62 -7.14
N ASP A 39 15.51 12.62 -5.98
CA ASP A 39 16.00 11.99 -4.76
C ASP A 39 15.95 10.45 -4.79
N LEU A 40 15.23 9.87 -5.74
CA LEU A 40 15.15 8.43 -6.01
C LEU A 40 15.99 7.98 -7.21
N LEU A 41 16.81 8.89 -7.76
CA LEU A 41 17.83 8.53 -8.75
C LEU A 41 19.15 8.20 -8.04
N PRO A 42 20.00 7.33 -8.64
CA PRO A 42 21.31 7.01 -8.11
C PRO A 42 22.19 8.26 -7.92
N ALA A 43 22.74 8.42 -6.72
CA ALA A 43 23.66 9.49 -6.38
C ALA A 43 25.03 8.94 -5.98
N SER A 44 26.11 9.68 -6.26
CA SER A 44 27.46 9.30 -5.91
C SER A 44 27.62 9.22 -4.38
N ASN A 45 28.12 8.08 -3.87
CA ASN A 45 28.42 7.89 -2.46
C ASN A 45 29.59 6.89 -2.31
N ARG A 46 30.79 7.42 -2.04
CA ARG A 46 32.03 6.61 -1.93
C ARG A 46 31.96 5.55 -0.82
N ALA A 47 31.28 5.84 0.28
CA ALA A 47 31.14 4.88 1.37
C ALA A 47 30.22 3.72 0.96
N TYR A 48 29.12 4.02 0.24
CA TYR A 48 28.27 3.00 -0.34
C TYR A 48 29.03 2.15 -1.37
N ASP A 49 29.82 2.76 -2.23
CA ASP A 49 30.60 2.03 -3.24
C ASP A 49 31.58 1.04 -2.58
N ALA A 50 32.29 1.47 -1.53
CA ALA A 50 33.17 0.61 -0.72
C ALA A 50 32.39 -0.51 -0.01
N TRP A 51 31.18 -0.21 0.49
CA TRP A 51 30.29 -1.22 1.09
C TRP A 51 29.86 -2.26 0.05
N VAL A 52 29.50 -1.83 -1.16
CA VAL A 52 29.12 -2.75 -2.26
C VAL A 52 30.24 -3.73 -2.58
N VAL A 53 31.52 -3.29 -2.60
CA VAL A 53 32.66 -4.19 -2.81
C VAL A 53 32.67 -5.31 -1.76
N SER A 54 32.60 -4.94 -0.47
CA SER A 54 32.58 -5.91 0.62
C SER A 54 31.32 -6.78 0.62
N PHE A 55 30.17 -6.20 0.25
CA PHE A 55 28.91 -6.94 0.11
C PHE A 55 28.99 -8.03 -0.96
N ARG A 56 29.60 -7.72 -2.11
CA ARG A 56 29.74 -8.68 -3.22
C ARG A 56 30.51 -9.94 -2.79
N GLU A 57 31.54 -9.80 -1.96
CA GLU A 57 32.28 -10.94 -1.41
C GLU A 57 31.37 -11.79 -0.50
N ARG A 58 30.61 -11.16 0.39
CA ARG A 58 29.65 -11.86 1.26
C ARG A 58 28.54 -12.56 0.46
N ALA A 59 28.06 -11.91 -0.62
CA ALA A 59 27.03 -12.48 -1.50
C ALA A 59 27.55 -13.70 -2.27
N MET A 60 28.79 -13.65 -2.78
CA MET A 60 29.44 -14.83 -3.40
C MET A 60 29.57 -15.98 -2.40
N GLY A 61 29.94 -15.70 -1.15
CA GLY A 61 29.96 -16.70 -0.09
C GLY A 61 28.60 -17.31 0.23
N GLN A 62 27.50 -16.70 -0.22
CA GLN A 62 26.12 -17.20 -0.11
C GLN A 62 25.58 -17.77 -1.43
N GLY A 63 26.45 -18.02 -2.43
CA GLY A 63 26.10 -18.69 -3.68
C GLY A 63 25.58 -17.76 -4.79
N ILE A 64 25.70 -16.44 -4.64
CA ILE A 64 25.41 -15.52 -5.73
C ILE A 64 26.60 -15.47 -6.69
N THR A 65 26.37 -15.71 -7.98
CA THR A 65 27.45 -15.71 -8.98
C THR A 65 27.96 -14.30 -9.26
N SER A 66 29.24 -14.19 -9.65
CA SER A 66 29.83 -12.92 -10.09
C SER A 66 29.08 -12.34 -11.30
N ALA A 67 28.58 -13.19 -12.21
CA ALA A 67 27.78 -12.77 -13.35
C ALA A 67 26.49 -12.08 -12.91
N THR A 68 25.74 -12.65 -11.96
CA THR A 68 24.55 -12.07 -11.38
C THR A 68 24.85 -10.73 -10.71
N LEU A 69 25.92 -10.66 -9.90
CA LEU A 69 26.34 -9.43 -9.24
C LEU A 69 26.71 -8.33 -10.25
N ASN A 70 27.41 -8.68 -11.32
CA ASN A 70 27.77 -7.72 -12.37
C ASN A 70 26.53 -7.14 -13.04
N THR A 71 25.58 -8.00 -13.44
CA THR A 71 24.35 -7.58 -14.09
C THR A 71 23.45 -6.76 -13.13
N ALA A 72 23.29 -7.21 -11.89
CA ALA A 72 22.42 -6.58 -10.92
C ALA A 72 22.92 -5.19 -10.48
N PHE A 73 24.22 -5.02 -10.35
CA PHE A 73 24.84 -3.75 -9.95
C PHE A 73 25.24 -2.83 -11.11
N GLN A 74 25.03 -3.23 -12.36
CA GLN A 74 25.39 -2.42 -13.53
C GLN A 74 24.64 -1.06 -13.55
N GLY A 75 23.39 -1.01 -13.08
CA GLY A 75 22.58 0.20 -13.01
C GLY A 75 22.14 0.54 -11.58
N ALA A 76 22.64 -0.19 -10.58
CA ALA A 76 22.27 0.06 -9.20
C ALA A 76 23.16 1.13 -8.56
N GLY A 77 22.60 1.91 -7.63
CA GLY A 77 23.30 2.96 -6.92
C GLY A 77 22.61 3.38 -5.63
N PHE A 78 23.26 4.24 -4.88
CA PHE A 78 22.74 4.82 -3.64
C PHE A 78 21.57 5.75 -3.93
N LEU A 79 20.46 5.57 -3.24
CA LEU A 79 19.22 6.38 -3.39
C LEU A 79 18.97 7.23 -2.14
N PRO A 80 19.34 8.54 -2.13
CA PRO A 80 19.17 9.40 -0.95
C PRO A 80 17.72 9.45 -0.43
N GLY A 81 16.75 9.51 -1.34
CA GLY A 81 15.33 9.58 -1.00
C GLY A 81 14.79 8.31 -0.32
N VAL A 82 15.44 7.17 -0.50
CA VAL A 82 15.12 5.93 0.22
C VAL A 82 15.49 6.07 1.70
N VAL A 83 16.66 6.64 1.99
CA VAL A 83 17.11 6.93 3.36
C VAL A 83 16.16 7.89 4.05
N THR A 84 15.84 9.01 3.39
CA THR A 84 14.91 10.00 3.91
C THR A 84 13.55 9.38 4.26
N ARG A 85 13.01 8.52 3.39
CA ARG A 85 11.73 7.83 3.63
C ARG A 85 11.82 6.82 4.78
N ASP A 86 12.94 6.12 4.93
CA ASP A 86 13.13 5.18 6.03
C ASP A 86 13.25 5.91 7.38
N GLN A 87 13.91 7.06 7.44
CA GLN A 87 14.07 7.87 8.65
C GLN A 87 12.79 8.63 9.02
N ASN A 88 12.03 9.10 8.02
CA ASN A 88 10.82 9.89 8.19
C ASN A 88 9.54 9.04 8.08
N GLN A 89 9.59 7.78 8.50
CA GLN A 89 8.36 6.99 8.71
C GLN A 89 7.57 7.60 9.87
N THR A 90 7.03 8.80 9.67
CA THR A 90 6.00 9.35 10.54
C THR A 90 4.82 8.39 10.47
N GLU A 91 4.57 7.70 11.57
CA GLU A 91 3.31 6.99 11.77
C GLU A 91 2.21 8.05 11.71
N PHE A 92 1.67 8.30 10.52
CA PHE A 92 0.36 8.95 10.42
C PHE A 92 -0.59 8.02 11.15
N ARG A 93 -0.90 8.37 12.39
CA ARG A 93 -1.92 7.69 13.20
C ARG A 93 -3.29 8.07 12.64
N ARG A 94 -3.60 7.52 11.45
CA ARG A 94 -4.95 7.60 10.94
C ARG A 94 -5.88 6.87 11.90
N THR A 95 -7.04 7.44 12.15
CA THR A 95 -8.11 6.72 12.84
C THR A 95 -8.47 5.47 12.04
N LEU A 96 -9.08 4.49 12.69
CA LEU A 96 -9.58 3.32 11.97
C LEU A 96 -10.65 3.73 10.93
N GLU A 97 -11.48 4.72 11.27
CA GLU A 97 -12.49 5.26 10.36
C GLU A 97 -11.86 5.76 9.06
N ASP A 98 -10.84 6.62 9.16
CA ASP A 98 -10.17 7.18 7.99
C ASP A 98 -9.44 6.10 7.18
N TYR A 99 -8.80 5.15 7.89
CA TYR A 99 -8.16 4.04 7.23
C TYR A 99 -9.16 3.21 6.40
N LEU A 100 -10.30 2.83 6.98
CA LEU A 100 -11.32 2.03 6.30
C LEU A 100 -12.03 2.81 5.19
N ALA A 101 -12.22 4.13 5.37
CA ALA A 101 -12.75 5.00 4.31
C ALA A 101 -11.87 5.00 3.06
N ILE A 102 -10.54 4.98 3.24
CA ILE A 102 -9.58 4.89 2.13
C ILE A 102 -9.48 3.47 1.60
N ALA A 103 -9.36 2.47 2.49
CA ALA A 103 -9.16 1.07 2.13
C ALA A 103 -10.33 0.47 1.35
N ALA A 104 -11.56 0.89 1.67
CA ALA A 104 -12.79 0.44 1.02
C ALA A 104 -13.61 1.61 0.45
N SER A 105 -12.91 2.63 -0.11
CA SER A 105 -13.56 3.73 -0.85
C SER A 105 -14.38 3.19 -2.02
N ASP A 106 -15.45 3.90 -2.40
CA ASP A 106 -16.33 3.45 -3.50
C ASP A 106 -15.56 3.25 -4.79
N GLU A 107 -14.59 4.13 -5.10
CA GLU A 107 -13.71 3.96 -6.26
C GLU A 107 -12.91 2.65 -6.19
N ARG A 108 -12.29 2.34 -5.05
CA ARG A 108 -11.52 1.10 -4.88
C ARG A 108 -12.41 -0.13 -4.94
N VAL A 109 -13.62 -0.06 -4.40
CA VAL A 109 -14.62 -1.14 -4.49
C VAL A 109 -15.04 -1.38 -5.92
N GLU A 110 -15.35 -0.32 -6.68
CA GLU A 110 -15.73 -0.43 -8.09
C GLU A 110 -14.61 -1.02 -8.95
N LYS A 111 -13.39 -0.51 -8.81
CA LYS A 111 -12.21 -1.10 -9.46
C LYS A 111 -11.98 -2.55 -9.03
N GLY A 112 -12.20 -2.87 -7.77
CA GLY A 112 -12.09 -4.23 -7.26
C GLY A 112 -13.11 -5.18 -7.86
N ARG A 113 -14.34 -4.75 -8.01
CA ARG A 113 -15.38 -5.53 -8.72
C ARG A 113 -15.01 -5.75 -10.20
N ALA A 114 -14.50 -4.73 -10.86
CA ALA A 114 -14.05 -4.84 -12.24
C ALA A 114 -12.86 -5.79 -12.38
N ALA A 115 -11.84 -5.69 -11.49
CA ALA A 115 -10.68 -6.56 -11.46
C ALA A 115 -11.09 -8.02 -11.14
N TYR A 116 -11.93 -8.22 -10.14
CA TYR A 116 -12.48 -9.53 -9.78
C TYR A 116 -13.23 -10.18 -10.95
N ALA A 117 -14.06 -9.41 -11.65
CA ALA A 117 -14.80 -9.91 -12.81
C ALA A 117 -13.86 -10.25 -13.99
N ARG A 118 -12.87 -9.39 -14.27
CA ARG A 118 -11.89 -9.59 -15.36
C ARG A 118 -11.06 -10.84 -15.14
N HIS A 119 -10.59 -11.07 -13.92
CA HIS A 119 -9.70 -12.18 -13.58
C HIS A 119 -10.41 -13.35 -12.89
N ARG A 120 -11.75 -13.41 -13.03
CA ARG A 120 -12.60 -14.39 -12.33
C ARG A 120 -12.15 -15.83 -12.51
N ARG A 121 -11.80 -16.21 -13.74
CA ARG A 121 -11.39 -17.59 -14.06
C ARG A 121 -10.11 -17.96 -13.29
N THR A 122 -9.11 -17.09 -13.33
CA THR A 122 -7.84 -17.27 -12.62
C THR A 122 -8.07 -17.31 -11.11
N LEU A 123 -8.82 -16.35 -10.56
CA LEU A 123 -9.09 -16.23 -9.13
C LEU A 123 -9.81 -17.47 -8.59
N PHE A 124 -10.79 -18.01 -9.32
CA PHE A 124 -11.48 -19.23 -8.90
C PHE A 124 -10.60 -20.48 -8.98
N ALA A 125 -9.75 -20.60 -10.00
CA ALA A 125 -8.80 -21.68 -10.07
C ALA A 125 -7.78 -21.62 -8.90
N ILE A 126 -7.33 -20.41 -8.53
CA ILE A 126 -6.47 -20.19 -7.35
C ILE A 126 -7.21 -20.59 -6.06
N GLU A 127 -8.47 -20.17 -5.90
CA GLU A 127 -9.30 -20.53 -4.74
C GLU A 127 -9.55 -22.04 -4.67
N GLU A 128 -9.79 -22.68 -5.79
CA GLU A 128 -9.95 -24.16 -5.87
C GLU A 128 -8.68 -24.87 -5.39
N ASN A 129 -7.53 -24.41 -5.82
CA ASN A 129 -6.25 -25.02 -5.45
C ASN A 129 -5.87 -24.79 -3.99
N THR A 130 -6.01 -23.55 -3.50
CA THR A 130 -5.49 -23.14 -2.19
C THR A 130 -6.55 -23.09 -1.08
N GLY A 131 -7.82 -22.99 -1.46
CA GLY A 131 -8.93 -22.74 -0.52
C GLY A 131 -9.03 -21.30 -0.02
N VAL A 132 -8.21 -20.40 -0.51
CA VAL A 132 -8.24 -18.98 -0.14
C VAL A 132 -9.31 -18.26 -0.95
N ASP A 133 -10.24 -17.58 -0.28
CA ASP A 133 -11.34 -16.85 -0.93
C ASP A 133 -10.79 -15.83 -1.96
N ALA A 134 -11.26 -15.94 -3.19
CA ALA A 134 -10.86 -15.11 -4.31
C ALA A 134 -11.05 -13.61 -4.05
N LYS A 135 -12.07 -13.22 -3.27
CA LYS A 135 -12.32 -11.83 -2.91
C LYS A 135 -11.25 -11.30 -1.93
N ILE A 136 -10.74 -12.15 -1.03
CA ILE A 136 -9.65 -11.78 -0.13
C ILE A 136 -8.36 -11.52 -0.92
N VAL A 137 -8.02 -12.41 -1.86
CA VAL A 137 -6.86 -12.22 -2.75
C VAL A 137 -7.01 -10.91 -3.54
N THR A 138 -8.20 -10.65 -4.10
CA THR A 138 -8.50 -9.42 -4.83
C THR A 138 -8.39 -8.18 -3.94
N ALA A 139 -8.85 -8.26 -2.68
CA ALA A 139 -8.78 -7.15 -1.73
C ALA A 139 -7.33 -6.82 -1.33
N ILE A 140 -6.50 -7.84 -1.10
CA ILE A 140 -5.06 -7.64 -0.86
C ILE A 140 -4.42 -6.96 -2.08
N TRP A 141 -4.68 -7.45 -3.29
CA TRP A 141 -4.19 -6.81 -4.52
C TRP A 141 -4.60 -5.33 -4.61
N GLY A 142 -5.86 -5.01 -4.27
CA GLY A 142 -6.37 -3.66 -4.24
C GLY A 142 -5.69 -2.76 -3.21
N LEU A 143 -5.37 -3.28 -2.02
CA LEU A 143 -4.70 -2.52 -0.97
C LEU A 143 -3.21 -2.33 -1.23
N GLU A 144 -2.54 -3.33 -1.82
CA GLU A 144 -1.10 -3.31 -2.03
C GLU A 144 -0.70 -2.43 -3.22
N SER A 145 -1.38 -2.57 -4.36
CA SER A 145 -0.97 -1.88 -5.58
C SER A 145 -2.11 -1.22 -6.36
N TYR A 146 -3.29 -1.07 -5.74
CA TYR A 146 -4.46 -0.53 -6.44
C TYR A 146 -4.80 -1.31 -7.71
N TYR A 147 -4.83 -2.65 -7.58
CA TYR A 147 -5.05 -3.62 -8.66
C TYR A 147 -3.99 -3.57 -9.77
N GLY A 148 -2.74 -3.34 -9.40
CA GLY A 148 -1.59 -3.31 -10.29
C GLY A 148 -1.23 -1.93 -10.86
N GLU A 149 -2.05 -0.90 -10.63
CA GLU A 149 -1.76 0.45 -11.12
C GLU A 149 -0.57 1.12 -10.41
N ARG A 150 -0.20 0.62 -9.20
CA ARG A 150 0.82 1.24 -8.33
C ARG A 150 1.79 0.21 -7.77
N GLN A 151 2.45 -0.52 -8.64
CA GLN A 151 3.43 -1.55 -8.24
C GLN A 151 4.75 -0.97 -7.70
N GLY A 152 5.00 0.32 -7.96
CA GLY A 152 6.27 0.98 -7.68
C GLY A 152 7.26 0.86 -8.85
N LEU A 153 8.09 1.91 -8.99
CA LEU A 153 9.04 2.03 -10.10
C LEU A 153 10.50 2.07 -9.62
N ILE A 154 10.74 1.92 -8.30
CA ILE A 154 12.07 2.06 -7.73
C ILE A 154 12.83 0.75 -7.94
N PRO A 155 14.08 0.79 -8.49
CA PRO A 155 14.88 -0.40 -8.66
C PRO A 155 15.15 -1.09 -7.32
N VAL A 156 14.69 -2.34 -7.17
CA VAL A 156 14.73 -3.09 -5.90
C VAL A 156 16.15 -3.33 -5.41
N ILE A 157 17.09 -3.60 -6.33
CA ILE A 157 18.51 -3.77 -5.96
C ILE A 157 19.08 -2.49 -5.36
N SER A 158 18.79 -1.31 -5.96
CA SER A 158 19.24 -0.02 -5.43
C SER A 158 18.58 0.30 -4.08
N ALA A 159 17.27 0.09 -3.96
CA ALA A 159 16.53 0.34 -2.74
C ALA A 159 17.03 -0.52 -1.57
N THR A 160 17.11 -1.84 -1.78
CA THR A 160 17.52 -2.79 -0.74
C THR A 160 19.00 -2.65 -0.37
N SER A 161 19.89 -2.38 -1.33
CA SER A 161 21.32 -2.13 -1.04
C SER A 161 21.54 -0.82 -0.30
N THR A 162 20.80 0.25 -0.65
CA THR A 162 20.83 1.52 0.10
C THR A 162 20.42 1.31 1.55
N LEU A 163 19.31 0.60 1.81
CA LEU A 163 18.81 0.33 3.16
C LEU A 163 19.72 -0.65 3.93
N ALA A 164 20.37 -1.58 3.25
CA ALA A 164 21.35 -2.46 3.86
C ALA A 164 22.61 -1.69 4.29
N PHE A 165 23.07 -0.77 3.46
CA PHE A 165 24.21 0.11 3.73
C PHE A 165 23.93 1.08 4.88
N GLU A 166 22.77 1.75 4.92
CA GLU A 166 22.39 2.70 5.97
C GLU A 166 22.34 2.12 7.38
N GLY A 167 22.14 0.82 7.51
CA GLY A 167 22.41 0.06 8.73
C GLY A 167 21.32 0.08 9.81
N ARG A 168 20.32 0.97 9.81
CA ARG A 168 19.24 0.98 10.83
C ARG A 168 18.54 -0.38 10.92
N ARG A 169 18.29 -1.02 9.76
CA ARG A 169 17.80 -2.39 9.60
C ARG A 169 18.71 -3.18 8.65
N GLY A 170 20.02 -2.89 8.66
CA GLY A 170 20.98 -3.35 7.66
C GLY A 170 20.96 -4.87 7.42
N ARG A 171 20.98 -5.67 8.50
CA ARG A 171 20.91 -7.14 8.38
C ARG A 171 19.60 -7.65 7.74
N TYR A 172 18.49 -6.97 7.98
CA TYR A 172 17.23 -7.32 7.36
C TYR A 172 17.29 -7.05 5.86
N PHE A 173 17.69 -5.85 5.47
CA PHE A 173 17.75 -5.47 4.06
C PHE A 173 18.88 -6.18 3.29
N GLU A 174 19.98 -6.57 3.96
CA GLU A 174 20.99 -7.41 3.32
C GLU A 174 20.42 -8.80 2.96
N ARG A 175 19.57 -9.41 3.81
CA ARG A 175 18.86 -10.65 3.46
C ARG A 175 17.88 -10.45 2.31
N GLU A 176 17.14 -9.35 2.29
CA GLU A 176 16.24 -9.03 1.17
C GLU A 176 17.01 -8.82 -0.13
N LEU A 177 18.16 -8.16 -0.07
CA LEU A 177 19.03 -7.95 -1.22
C LEU A 177 19.60 -9.29 -1.76
N ILE A 178 20.06 -10.18 -0.89
CA ILE A 178 20.51 -11.53 -1.29
C ILE A 178 19.36 -12.30 -1.93
N ALA A 179 18.16 -12.20 -1.36
CA ALA A 179 16.96 -12.83 -1.94
C ALA A 179 16.64 -12.26 -3.33
N ALA A 180 16.69 -10.93 -3.49
CA ALA A 180 16.48 -10.26 -4.78
C ALA A 180 17.53 -10.73 -5.84
N LEU A 181 18.79 -10.85 -5.44
CA LEU A 181 19.84 -11.36 -6.33
C LEU A 181 19.61 -12.82 -6.73
N ARG A 182 19.09 -13.67 -5.85
CA ARG A 182 18.71 -15.05 -6.18
C ARG A 182 17.54 -15.10 -7.17
N ILE A 183 16.55 -14.22 -7.04
CA ILE A 183 15.44 -14.12 -8.00
C ILE A 183 15.98 -13.80 -9.40
N VAL A 184 16.91 -12.85 -9.50
CA VAL A 184 17.59 -12.53 -10.76
C VAL A 184 18.41 -13.72 -11.27
N GLN A 185 19.17 -14.37 -10.39
CA GLN A 185 20.00 -15.53 -10.73
C GLN A 185 19.21 -16.70 -11.25
N ASN A 186 18.01 -16.93 -10.71
CA ASN A 186 17.11 -18.00 -11.14
C ASN A 186 16.40 -17.69 -12.46
N GLY A 187 16.49 -16.45 -12.96
CA GLY A 187 15.87 -16.04 -14.21
C GLY A 187 14.41 -15.65 -14.12
N ASP A 188 13.84 -15.54 -12.91
CA ASP A 188 12.44 -15.12 -12.73
C ASP A 188 12.21 -13.71 -13.30
N ILE A 189 13.20 -12.82 -13.18
CA ILE A 189 13.17 -11.47 -13.77
C ILE A 189 14.58 -10.97 -14.08
N GLN A 190 14.68 -10.07 -15.05
CA GLN A 190 15.93 -9.32 -15.31
C GLN A 190 16.12 -8.24 -14.23
N ALA A 191 17.37 -8.00 -13.80
CA ALA A 191 17.67 -7.01 -12.77
C ALA A 191 17.15 -5.59 -13.11
N SER A 192 17.23 -5.18 -14.37
CA SER A 192 16.75 -3.88 -14.86
C SER A 192 15.23 -3.72 -14.82
N ARG A 193 14.47 -4.83 -14.75
CA ARG A 193 13.01 -4.84 -14.67
C ARG A 193 12.50 -5.09 -13.26
N MET A 194 13.38 -5.42 -12.31
CA MET A 194 13.02 -5.68 -10.92
C MET A 194 12.74 -4.35 -10.20
N THR A 195 11.52 -3.86 -10.30
CA THR A 195 11.07 -2.63 -9.66
C THR A 195 10.07 -2.91 -8.54
N GLY A 196 9.87 -1.92 -7.68
CA GLY A 196 8.96 -2.02 -6.54
C GLY A 196 8.87 -0.73 -5.73
N SER A 197 8.49 -0.85 -4.48
CA SER A 197 8.44 0.26 -3.54
C SER A 197 9.85 0.69 -3.10
N TRP A 198 9.97 1.86 -2.48
CA TRP A 198 11.22 2.37 -1.92
C TRP A 198 11.86 1.44 -0.87
N ALA A 199 11.10 0.53 -0.30
CA ALA A 199 11.57 -0.44 0.68
C ALA A 199 11.73 -1.86 0.09
N GLY A 200 11.63 -2.02 -1.23
CA GLY A 200 11.88 -3.27 -1.92
C GLY A 200 10.71 -4.26 -1.96
N ALA A 201 9.48 -3.83 -1.66
CA ALA A 201 8.28 -4.63 -1.89
C ALA A 201 7.94 -4.62 -3.39
N MET A 202 7.59 -5.78 -3.96
CA MET A 202 7.61 -6.03 -5.40
C MET A 202 6.25 -6.41 -5.97
N GLY A 203 6.01 -5.94 -7.19
CA GLY A 203 4.94 -6.40 -8.06
C GLY A 203 3.52 -6.12 -7.57
N HIS A 204 2.56 -6.82 -8.14
CA HIS A 204 1.13 -6.61 -7.92
C HIS A 204 0.70 -6.68 -6.45
N THR A 205 1.29 -7.54 -5.66
CA THR A 205 0.89 -7.78 -4.27
C THR A 205 1.98 -7.41 -3.26
N GLN A 206 2.96 -6.62 -3.70
CA GLN A 206 3.98 -5.99 -2.85
C GLN A 206 4.70 -6.97 -1.92
N CYS A 207 5.09 -8.14 -2.44
CA CYS A 207 5.82 -9.11 -1.64
C CYS A 207 7.32 -8.76 -1.54
N MET A 208 7.90 -8.99 -0.36
CA MET A 208 9.33 -8.83 -0.16
C MET A 208 10.12 -9.95 -0.86
N PRO A 209 11.39 -9.71 -1.29
CA PRO A 209 12.20 -10.73 -1.98
C PRO A 209 12.30 -12.08 -1.26
N THR A 210 12.42 -12.09 0.07
CA THR A 210 12.44 -13.33 0.85
C THR A 210 11.09 -14.06 0.82
N VAL A 211 9.98 -13.30 0.83
CA VAL A 211 8.63 -13.87 0.70
C VAL A 211 8.43 -14.46 -0.69
N PHE A 212 8.90 -13.77 -1.72
CA PHE A 212 8.88 -14.30 -3.09
C PHE A 212 9.62 -15.65 -3.19
N GLN A 213 10.83 -15.74 -2.65
CA GLN A 213 11.60 -16.98 -2.69
C GLN A 213 10.89 -18.16 -2.04
N GLU A 214 10.18 -17.91 -0.95
CA GLU A 214 9.54 -18.94 -0.14
C GLU A 214 8.17 -19.36 -0.69
N TYR A 215 7.41 -18.42 -1.28
CA TYR A 215 5.99 -18.63 -1.61
C TYR A 215 5.63 -18.41 -3.08
N ALA A 216 6.51 -17.85 -3.90
CA ALA A 216 6.16 -17.53 -5.28
C ALA A 216 5.80 -18.79 -6.09
N VAL A 217 4.72 -18.65 -6.86
CA VAL A 217 4.13 -19.72 -7.67
C VAL A 217 4.18 -19.30 -9.14
N ASP A 218 4.65 -20.21 -10.01
CA ASP A 218 4.42 -20.18 -11.44
C ASP A 218 3.04 -20.79 -11.71
N PHE A 219 2.01 -19.96 -11.69
CA PHE A 219 0.63 -20.39 -11.90
C PHE A 219 0.28 -20.51 -13.37
N THR A 220 0.95 -19.72 -14.21
CA THR A 220 0.75 -19.73 -15.66
C THR A 220 1.42 -20.93 -16.33
N GLY A 221 2.43 -21.53 -15.67
CA GLY A 221 3.16 -22.70 -16.17
C GLY A 221 4.15 -22.36 -17.28
N ASP A 222 4.61 -21.10 -17.37
CA ASP A 222 5.55 -20.65 -18.38
C ASP A 222 7.04 -20.83 -17.97
N GLY A 223 7.28 -21.36 -16.78
CA GLY A 223 8.60 -21.59 -16.20
C GLY A 223 9.17 -20.40 -15.43
N ARG A 224 8.36 -19.37 -15.16
CA ARG A 224 8.74 -18.17 -14.42
C ARG A 224 7.70 -17.87 -13.36
N ARG A 225 8.11 -17.17 -12.31
CA ARG A 225 7.22 -16.67 -11.26
C ARG A 225 7.10 -15.16 -11.40
N ASP A 226 6.40 -14.71 -12.46
CA ASP A 226 6.35 -13.28 -12.83
C ASP A 226 5.23 -12.54 -12.10
N ILE A 227 5.61 -11.80 -11.06
CA ILE A 227 4.69 -10.98 -10.28
C ILE A 227 4.61 -9.51 -10.74
N TRP A 228 5.31 -9.12 -11.80
CA TRP A 228 5.44 -7.74 -12.30
C TRP A 228 4.73 -7.48 -13.63
N SER A 229 4.46 -8.52 -14.42
CA SER A 229 3.85 -8.40 -15.75
C SER A 229 2.40 -7.89 -15.68
N GLU A 230 1.82 -7.57 -16.84
CA GLU A 230 0.42 -7.17 -16.93
C GLU A 230 -0.57 -8.28 -16.52
N ASP A 231 -0.17 -9.54 -16.66
CA ASP A 231 -0.94 -10.68 -16.14
C ASP A 231 -0.63 -10.88 -14.64
N PRO A 232 -1.59 -10.63 -13.74
CA PRO A 232 -1.38 -10.74 -12.30
C PRO A 232 -1.42 -12.19 -11.78
N SER A 233 -1.60 -13.20 -12.62
CA SER A 233 -1.94 -14.57 -12.22
C SER A 233 -0.95 -15.15 -11.22
N ASP A 234 0.35 -15.05 -11.47
CA ASP A 234 1.39 -15.56 -10.56
C ASP A 234 1.43 -14.78 -9.23
N ALA A 235 1.22 -13.46 -9.27
CA ALA A 235 1.18 -12.64 -8.06
C ALA A 235 -0.03 -12.99 -7.16
N LEU A 236 -1.20 -13.19 -7.78
CA LEU A 236 -2.42 -13.57 -7.06
C LEU A 236 -2.30 -14.98 -6.47
N ALA A 237 -1.74 -15.93 -7.24
CA ALA A 237 -1.47 -17.28 -6.77
C ALA A 237 -0.43 -17.29 -5.64
N THR A 238 0.63 -16.48 -5.75
CA THR A 238 1.65 -16.30 -4.70
C THR A 238 1.03 -15.78 -3.41
N THR A 239 0.12 -14.81 -3.49
CA THR A 239 -0.61 -14.29 -2.33
C THR A 239 -1.46 -15.37 -1.67
N ALA A 240 -2.19 -16.14 -2.47
CA ALA A 240 -3.01 -17.24 -1.95
C ALA A 240 -2.14 -18.34 -1.32
N ALA A 241 -1.04 -18.73 -1.96
CA ALA A 241 -0.09 -19.72 -1.40
C ALA A 241 0.50 -19.25 -0.07
N TYR A 242 0.81 -17.96 0.06
CA TYR A 242 1.25 -17.37 1.33
C TYR A 242 0.20 -17.56 2.42
N LEU A 243 -1.07 -17.19 2.15
CA LEU A 243 -2.15 -17.30 3.13
C LEU A 243 -2.45 -18.75 3.50
N GLU A 244 -2.48 -19.65 2.52
CA GLU A 244 -2.67 -21.08 2.71
C GLU A 244 -1.61 -21.66 3.67
N ARG A 245 -0.32 -21.43 3.38
CA ARG A 245 0.78 -21.93 4.21
C ARG A 245 0.81 -21.33 5.61
N HIS A 246 0.18 -20.17 5.81
CA HIS A 246 -0.01 -19.56 7.13
C HIS A 246 -1.29 -20.02 7.83
N GLY A 247 -1.97 -21.03 7.29
CA GLY A 247 -3.08 -21.73 7.93
C GLY A 247 -4.45 -21.14 7.64
N TRP A 248 -4.66 -20.62 6.43
CA TRP A 248 -5.99 -20.27 5.94
C TRP A 248 -6.93 -21.47 6.02
N VAL A 249 -8.14 -21.24 6.46
CA VAL A 249 -9.17 -22.29 6.56
C VAL A 249 -10.20 -22.07 5.45
N ARG A 250 -10.28 -23.02 4.52
CA ARG A 250 -11.25 -23.01 3.43
C ARG A 250 -12.67 -22.87 3.96
N GLY A 251 -13.47 -22.02 3.34
CA GLY A 251 -14.88 -21.81 3.69
C GLY A 251 -15.12 -21.03 4.98
N MET A 252 -14.09 -20.68 5.73
CA MET A 252 -14.21 -19.81 6.89
C MET A 252 -14.05 -18.34 6.43
N SER A 253 -14.98 -17.47 6.86
CA SER A 253 -14.84 -16.02 6.62
C SER A 253 -13.66 -15.43 7.41
N TRP A 254 -13.24 -14.20 7.08
CA TRP A 254 -12.30 -13.46 7.92
C TRP A 254 -12.92 -13.01 9.25
N GLY A 255 -14.22 -12.78 9.24
CA GLY A 255 -15.02 -12.27 10.33
C GLY A 255 -16.24 -11.51 9.80
N ARG A 256 -16.76 -10.63 10.63
CA ARG A 256 -17.88 -9.75 10.29
C ARG A 256 -17.95 -8.56 11.24
N GLU A 257 -18.62 -7.49 10.85
CA GLU A 257 -19.05 -6.48 11.79
C GLU A 257 -20.07 -7.06 12.78
N LEU A 258 -19.86 -6.83 14.06
CA LEU A 258 -20.76 -7.30 15.12
C LEU A 258 -21.80 -6.21 15.45
N VAL A 259 -22.86 -6.17 14.67
CA VAL A 259 -23.97 -5.20 14.89
C VAL A 259 -25.02 -5.79 15.85
N SER A 260 -25.23 -7.10 15.78
CA SER A 260 -26.20 -7.83 16.61
C SER A 260 -25.84 -9.33 16.65
N GLY A 261 -26.40 -10.05 17.61
CA GLY A 261 -26.19 -11.47 17.82
C GLY A 261 -24.96 -11.79 18.65
N SER A 262 -24.79 -13.08 18.98
CA SER A 262 -23.63 -13.56 19.75
C SER A 262 -22.40 -13.68 18.86
N PRO A 263 -21.22 -13.34 19.38
CA PRO A 263 -19.95 -13.61 18.67
C PRO A 263 -19.70 -15.11 18.55
N SER A 264 -19.07 -15.50 17.46
CA SER A 264 -18.62 -16.88 17.20
C SER A 264 -17.11 -17.04 17.27
N GLY A 265 -16.39 -15.94 17.29
CA GLY A 265 -14.94 -15.86 17.30
C GLY A 265 -14.40 -14.90 18.36
N THR A 266 -13.35 -14.16 18.00
CA THR A 266 -12.74 -13.17 18.88
C THR A 266 -13.29 -11.79 18.57
N VAL A 267 -13.91 -11.15 19.55
CA VAL A 267 -14.41 -9.77 19.40
C VAL A 267 -13.25 -8.79 19.58
N ILE A 268 -13.10 -7.90 18.64
CA ILE A 268 -12.16 -6.78 18.70
C ILE A 268 -12.89 -5.45 18.51
N GLN A 269 -12.40 -4.39 19.13
CA GLN A 269 -12.85 -3.00 18.97
C GLN A 269 -11.61 -2.11 18.88
N PRO A 270 -10.96 -2.01 17.70
CA PRO A 270 -9.66 -1.33 17.57
C PRO A 270 -9.73 0.19 17.81
N GLN A 271 -10.90 0.78 17.70
CA GLN A 271 -11.17 2.18 18.05
C GLN A 271 -12.25 2.23 19.13
N ALA A 272 -11.90 2.78 20.28
CA ALA A 272 -12.86 2.92 21.39
C ALA A 272 -14.11 3.69 20.94
N GLY A 273 -15.31 3.16 21.26
CA GLY A 273 -16.59 3.74 20.82
C GLY A 273 -16.95 3.52 19.35
N GLY A 274 -16.07 2.89 18.57
CA GLY A 274 -16.34 2.54 17.18
C GLY A 274 -16.97 1.14 17.01
N PRO A 275 -17.10 0.66 15.77
CA PRO A 275 -17.62 -0.66 15.46
C PRO A 275 -16.85 -1.78 16.13
N GLN A 276 -17.56 -2.83 16.52
CA GLN A 276 -16.98 -4.10 16.97
C GLN A 276 -16.95 -5.10 15.82
N PHE A 277 -15.97 -6.00 15.84
CA PHE A 277 -15.82 -7.03 14.83
C PHE A 277 -15.65 -8.40 15.51
N ASP A 278 -16.40 -9.37 15.03
CA ASP A 278 -16.26 -10.79 15.39
C ASP A 278 -15.32 -11.42 14.38
N THR A 279 -14.07 -11.70 14.79
CA THR A 279 -12.98 -12.14 13.93
C THR A 279 -12.67 -13.61 14.08
N THR A 280 -12.21 -14.24 13.02
CA THR A 280 -11.93 -15.67 12.96
C THR A 280 -10.43 -15.99 12.90
N ARG A 281 -10.10 -17.26 12.69
CA ARG A 281 -8.73 -17.68 12.39
C ARG A 281 -8.19 -17.01 11.12
N ASN A 282 -9.02 -16.86 10.07
CA ASN A 282 -8.59 -16.28 8.81
C ASN A 282 -8.22 -14.78 8.93
N PHE A 283 -8.84 -14.04 9.85
CA PHE A 283 -8.38 -12.68 10.20
C PHE A 283 -6.94 -12.67 10.70
N ARG A 284 -6.57 -13.64 11.56
CA ARG A 284 -5.19 -13.76 12.05
C ARG A 284 -4.22 -14.16 10.95
N VAL A 285 -4.68 -14.92 9.95
CA VAL A 285 -3.87 -15.25 8.76
C VAL A 285 -3.62 -14.00 7.92
N ILE A 286 -4.63 -13.14 7.68
CA ILE A 286 -4.44 -11.86 7.00
C ILE A 286 -3.41 -11.00 7.77
N LYS A 287 -3.45 -11.00 9.10
CA LYS A 287 -2.44 -10.31 9.94
C LYS A 287 -1.02 -10.88 9.80
N ARG A 288 -0.81 -12.06 9.21
CA ARG A 288 0.53 -12.54 8.84
C ARG A 288 1.06 -11.82 7.61
N TYR A 289 0.17 -11.47 6.67
CA TYR A 289 0.55 -10.68 5.50
C TYR A 289 0.98 -9.26 5.92
N ASN A 290 0.17 -8.60 6.76
CA ASN A 290 0.51 -7.32 7.39
C ASN A 290 -0.05 -7.31 8.83
N PRO A 291 0.78 -7.07 9.87
CA PRO A 291 0.37 -7.23 11.27
C PRO A 291 -0.61 -6.16 11.78
N SER A 292 -0.91 -5.13 11.00
CA SER A 292 -1.87 -4.10 11.36
C SER A 292 -3.29 -4.64 11.44
N GLU A 293 -4.00 -4.38 12.53
CA GLU A 293 -5.43 -4.70 12.63
C GLU A 293 -6.27 -3.92 11.65
N ALA A 294 -5.96 -2.63 11.46
CA ALA A 294 -6.64 -1.79 10.48
C ALA A 294 -6.48 -2.36 9.06
N TYR A 295 -5.27 -2.84 8.70
CA TYR A 295 -5.05 -3.50 7.41
C TYR A 295 -5.92 -4.74 7.26
N ALA A 296 -5.92 -5.63 8.24
CA ALA A 296 -6.69 -6.87 8.15
C ALA A 296 -8.20 -6.62 8.08
N LEU A 297 -8.71 -5.61 8.81
CA LEU A 297 -10.09 -5.14 8.69
C LEU A 297 -10.35 -4.52 7.31
N GLY A 298 -9.40 -3.74 6.78
CA GLY A 298 -9.50 -3.15 5.45
C GLY A 298 -9.58 -4.20 4.35
N VAL A 299 -8.75 -5.25 4.42
CA VAL A 299 -8.81 -6.41 3.50
C VAL A 299 -10.18 -7.09 3.59
N GLY A 300 -10.62 -7.45 4.80
CA GLY A 300 -11.88 -8.14 5.00
C GLY A 300 -13.07 -7.31 4.54
N HIS A 301 -13.14 -6.04 4.94
CA HIS A 301 -14.22 -5.15 4.55
C HIS A 301 -14.24 -4.88 3.05
N LEU A 302 -13.07 -4.64 2.42
CA LEU A 302 -12.99 -4.49 0.96
C LEU A 302 -13.43 -5.76 0.23
N ALA A 303 -13.04 -6.94 0.70
CA ALA A 303 -13.47 -8.23 0.13
C ALA A 303 -15.00 -8.38 0.19
N ASP A 304 -15.61 -8.06 1.33
CA ASP A 304 -17.06 -8.07 1.50
C ASP A 304 -17.76 -7.09 0.54
N ARG A 305 -17.23 -5.87 0.40
CA ARG A 305 -17.73 -4.84 -0.52
C ARG A 305 -17.60 -5.26 -1.98
N ILE A 306 -16.52 -5.89 -2.38
CA ILE A 306 -16.32 -6.49 -3.72
C ILE A 306 -17.38 -7.57 -3.92
N GLY A 307 -17.68 -8.37 -2.91
CA GLY A 307 -18.71 -9.41 -2.91
C GLY A 307 -20.15 -8.90 -2.89
N GLY A 308 -20.38 -7.58 -2.85
CA GLY A 308 -21.72 -6.98 -2.88
C GLY A 308 -22.27 -6.55 -1.53
N ALA A 309 -21.53 -6.72 -0.43
CA ALA A 309 -21.95 -6.18 0.86
C ALA A 309 -21.97 -4.64 0.88
N GLY A 310 -22.76 -4.08 1.78
CA GLY A 310 -22.83 -2.63 2.04
C GLY A 310 -21.65 -2.10 2.86
N PRO A 311 -21.63 -0.79 3.14
CA PRO A 311 -20.69 -0.18 4.08
C PRO A 311 -20.92 -0.69 5.50
N LEU A 312 -19.98 -0.42 6.41
CA LEU A 312 -20.16 -0.66 7.83
C LEU A 312 -21.39 0.08 8.36
N ARG A 313 -22.10 -0.54 9.29
CA ARG A 313 -23.34 0.00 9.90
C ARG A 313 -23.09 0.70 11.23
N GLY A 314 -22.05 0.30 11.93
CA GLY A 314 -21.62 0.94 13.17
C GLY A 314 -21.01 2.32 12.90
N SER A 315 -21.33 3.28 13.75
CA SER A 315 -20.75 4.62 13.68
C SER A 315 -19.45 4.68 14.46
N PHE A 316 -18.55 5.56 14.01
CA PHE A 316 -17.36 5.93 14.75
C PHE A 316 -17.63 7.17 15.62
N PRO A 317 -16.94 7.31 16.76
CA PRO A 317 -17.03 8.52 17.57
C PRO A 317 -16.44 9.72 16.81
N PRO A 318 -16.79 10.97 17.20
CA PRO A 318 -16.13 12.15 16.68
C PRO A 318 -14.60 12.07 16.82
N ASP A 319 -13.90 12.66 15.87
CA ASP A 319 -12.45 12.75 15.89
C ASP A 319 -11.90 13.69 16.99
N ALA A 320 -10.58 13.87 17.05
CA ALA A 320 -9.93 14.75 18.01
C ALA A 320 -10.37 16.22 17.91
N ASN A 321 -10.98 16.61 16.78
CA ASN A 321 -11.55 17.95 16.55
C ASN A 321 -13.07 18.01 16.84
N GLY A 322 -13.64 16.93 17.37
CA GLY A 322 -15.06 16.81 17.67
C GLY A 322 -15.95 16.64 16.43
N LEU A 323 -15.40 16.26 15.29
CA LEU A 323 -16.11 16.11 14.03
C LEU A 323 -16.38 14.63 13.73
N THR A 324 -17.63 14.31 13.42
CA THR A 324 -17.97 13.01 12.80
C THR A 324 -17.55 12.99 11.34
N LYS A 325 -17.51 11.83 10.71
CA LYS A 325 -17.25 11.72 9.26
C LYS A 325 -18.23 12.57 8.45
N ASN A 326 -19.51 12.58 8.81
CA ASN A 326 -20.52 13.41 8.13
C ASN A 326 -20.24 14.91 8.29
N ASP A 327 -19.75 15.35 9.46
CA ASP A 327 -19.34 16.73 9.66
C ASP A 327 -18.15 17.09 8.78
N ARG A 328 -17.18 16.18 8.61
CA ARG A 328 -16.02 16.39 7.74
C ARG A 328 -16.41 16.44 6.26
N ILE A 329 -17.34 15.58 5.83
CA ILE A 329 -17.92 15.63 4.47
C ILE A 329 -18.61 16.98 4.26
N ALA A 330 -19.49 17.40 5.18
CA ALA A 330 -20.18 18.67 5.07
C ALA A 330 -19.21 19.88 5.07
N LEU A 331 -18.10 19.78 5.81
CA LEU A 331 -17.05 20.80 5.81
C LEU A 331 -16.39 20.91 4.42
N GLN A 332 -16.01 19.79 3.82
CA GLN A 332 -15.40 19.73 2.48
C GLN A 332 -16.35 20.28 1.40
N GLU A 333 -17.61 19.82 1.40
CA GLU A 333 -18.64 20.32 0.47
C GLU A 333 -18.86 21.82 0.57
N ARG A 334 -18.95 22.36 1.80
CA ARG A 334 -19.19 23.79 2.02
C ARG A 334 -17.98 24.65 1.67
N LEU A 335 -16.76 24.18 1.87
CA LEU A 335 -15.53 24.84 1.42
C LEU A 335 -15.50 24.90 -0.10
N THR A 336 -15.71 23.79 -0.78
CA THR A 336 -15.71 23.70 -2.25
C THR A 336 -16.80 24.58 -2.86
N ALA A 337 -18.02 24.58 -2.29
CA ALA A 337 -19.11 25.45 -2.73
C ALA A 337 -18.80 26.96 -2.59
N ARG A 338 -17.80 27.33 -1.77
CA ARG A 338 -17.32 28.71 -1.60
C ARG A 338 -16.06 29.03 -2.41
N GLY A 339 -15.64 28.12 -3.29
CA GLY A 339 -14.48 28.29 -4.16
C GLY A 339 -13.13 27.83 -3.54
N PHE A 340 -13.19 27.16 -2.38
CA PHE A 340 -12.00 26.55 -1.74
C PHE A 340 -12.02 25.05 -1.99
N ASP A 341 -11.53 24.62 -3.16
CA ASP A 341 -11.60 23.24 -3.63
C ASP A 341 -10.83 22.28 -2.71
N THR A 342 -11.54 21.31 -2.15
CA THR A 342 -10.98 20.22 -1.33
C THR A 342 -10.61 18.98 -2.14
N GLN A 343 -10.86 19.00 -3.45
CA GLN A 343 -10.67 17.86 -4.38
C GLN A 343 -11.45 16.60 -3.98
N GLY A 344 -12.64 16.80 -3.47
CA GLY A 344 -13.55 15.74 -3.05
C GLY A 344 -14.08 15.94 -1.64
N ALA A 345 -15.13 15.19 -1.31
CA ALA A 345 -15.79 15.23 0.01
C ALA A 345 -15.96 13.78 0.52
N ASP A 346 -14.84 13.15 0.86
CA ASP A 346 -14.78 11.76 1.34
C ASP A 346 -14.79 11.64 2.88
N GLY A 347 -14.71 12.79 3.57
CA GLY A 347 -14.64 12.90 5.03
C GLY A 347 -13.26 12.60 5.60
N VAL A 348 -12.22 12.43 4.75
CA VAL A 348 -10.82 12.29 5.18
C VAL A 348 -10.13 13.63 5.08
N ILE A 349 -9.61 14.14 6.19
CA ILE A 349 -8.87 15.40 6.21
C ILE A 349 -7.43 15.13 5.76
N GLY A 350 -7.11 15.57 4.56
CA GLY A 350 -5.78 15.51 3.98
C GLY A 350 -5.27 16.90 3.61
N SER A 351 -4.07 16.96 3.02
CA SER A 351 -3.40 18.22 2.65
C SER A 351 -4.24 19.17 1.78
N ASN A 352 -5.08 18.64 0.89
CA ASN A 352 -5.98 19.45 0.07
C ASN A 352 -7.04 20.14 0.93
N THR A 353 -7.67 19.40 1.87
CA THR A 353 -8.65 19.96 2.79
C THR A 353 -8.00 20.96 3.75
N GLU A 354 -6.82 20.66 4.29
CA GLU A 354 -6.05 21.58 5.15
C GLU A 354 -5.69 22.88 4.41
N SER A 355 -5.28 22.78 3.14
CA SER A 355 -5.00 23.93 2.28
C SER A 355 -6.25 24.76 2.00
N ALA A 356 -7.39 24.12 1.72
CA ALA A 356 -8.67 24.78 1.51
C ALA A 356 -9.16 25.49 2.78
N ILE A 357 -9.01 24.88 3.95
CA ILE A 357 -9.29 25.50 5.26
C ILE A 357 -8.41 26.74 5.47
N SER A 358 -7.10 26.61 5.24
CA SER A 358 -6.12 27.70 5.39
C SER A 358 -6.48 28.88 4.50
N ALA A 359 -6.80 28.61 3.22
CA ALA A 359 -7.21 29.66 2.26
C ALA A 359 -8.51 30.34 2.68
N TYR A 360 -9.51 29.58 3.14
CA TYR A 360 -10.75 30.15 3.67
C TYR A 360 -10.49 31.03 4.89
N GLN A 361 -9.72 30.55 5.86
CA GLN A 361 -9.38 31.30 7.08
C GLN A 361 -8.70 32.62 6.73
N ALA A 362 -7.71 32.59 5.82
CA ALA A 362 -7.02 33.79 5.34
C ALA A 362 -8.00 34.80 4.70
N SER A 363 -8.92 34.31 3.85
CA SER A 363 -9.91 35.15 3.17
C SER A 363 -10.89 35.87 4.12
N ARG A 364 -11.05 35.31 5.34
CA ARG A 364 -11.93 35.84 6.38
C ARG A 364 -11.20 36.59 7.50
N GLY A 365 -9.88 36.74 7.41
CA GLY A 365 -9.07 37.37 8.46
C GLY A 365 -9.04 36.56 9.76
N LEU A 366 -9.28 35.25 9.68
CA LEU A 366 -9.21 34.33 10.81
C LEU A 366 -7.77 33.85 11.01
N PRO A 367 -7.39 33.38 12.21
CA PRO A 367 -6.14 32.68 12.41
C PRO A 367 -5.98 31.49 11.44
N VAL A 368 -4.91 31.47 10.65
CA VAL A 368 -4.66 30.46 9.63
C VAL A 368 -4.04 29.24 10.30
N THR A 369 -4.86 28.27 10.67
CA THR A 369 -4.44 27.03 11.34
C THR A 369 -4.46 25.81 10.40
N GLY A 370 -5.26 25.85 9.33
CA GLY A 370 -5.52 24.68 8.48
C GLY A 370 -6.29 23.56 9.16
N THR A 371 -6.68 23.75 10.43
CA THR A 371 -7.30 22.72 11.27
C THR A 371 -8.82 22.74 11.15
N PRO A 372 -9.48 21.61 10.89
CA PRO A 372 -10.94 21.51 10.92
C PRO A 372 -11.48 21.66 12.34
N SER A 373 -12.69 22.22 12.48
CA SER A 373 -13.37 22.32 13.79
C SER A 373 -14.87 22.48 13.63
N GLN A 374 -15.62 22.22 14.70
CA GLN A 374 -17.06 22.48 14.74
C GLN A 374 -17.39 23.96 14.54
N ALA A 375 -16.58 24.86 15.11
CA ALA A 375 -16.75 26.30 14.91
C ALA A 375 -16.58 26.71 13.42
N LEU A 376 -15.57 26.14 12.75
CA LEU A 376 -15.37 26.36 11.32
C LEU A 376 -16.54 25.83 10.49
N LEU A 377 -17.02 24.62 10.76
CA LEU A 377 -18.18 24.04 10.09
C LEU A 377 -19.44 24.88 10.27
N GLN A 378 -19.65 25.46 11.45
CA GLN A 378 -20.76 26.36 11.72
C GLN A 378 -20.62 27.68 10.97
N SER A 379 -19.41 28.25 10.86
CA SER A 379 -19.16 29.50 10.12
C SER A 379 -19.39 29.38 8.61
N LEU A 380 -19.41 28.17 8.11
CA LEU A 380 -19.69 27.80 6.71
C LEU A 380 -21.19 27.50 6.45
N ARG A 381 -22.09 27.82 7.36
CA ARG A 381 -23.56 27.66 7.14
C ARG A 381 -24.13 28.75 6.26
#